data_e8d3932cd5f8a0f466e37897e5d2a388
#
_entry.id   e8d3932cd5f8a0f466e37897e5d2a388
#
_cell.length_a   1.000
_cell.length_b   1.000
_cell.length_c   1.000
_cell.angle_alpha   90.00
_cell.angle_beta   90.00
_cell.angle_gamma   90.00
#
_symmetry.space_group_name_H-M   'P 1'
#
loop_
_entity.id
_entity.type
_entity.pdbx_description
1 polymer ?
#
loop_
_entity_poly.entity_id
_entity_poly.type
_entity_poly.pdbx_seq_one_letter_code
_entity_poly.pdbx_strand_id
1 'polypeptide(L)'
;MNTHIIKKHTLSLKKETLKKFLYFILSIVYGAFIIVSLQLQFYLGSGDINAYIHFFDEAGNDASVLTLRGDYAFRIAVFALTEFFQQSTITILSCMGFIIASITFYIYSVKVRSKQYWIYILPLFLMVFFTPIVQVLFSSGIRSGIAFTVLMIAFVYARGISKYFLFLLSSAIHLSMLPILSLYFLFYILNNKYFKTPFAVSLFLLLTGSFTIAVGASVVHVETEVSSSMLYNLLILYVGLLIIFVNKKAQKNLYGFMSVGLILIYISGLLIDASFIRYVGNAIILYLFFLIQKGEVKTIQVFSVGFAPFFLLTLYYSIANWI
;
A
#
# COMPACT_ATOMS: atom_id res chain seq x y z
N MET A 1 14.10 -28.47 -40.55
CA MET A 1 14.19 -28.37 -39.07
C MET A 1 13.94 -26.96 -38.49
N ASN A 2 14.16 -25.85 -39.26
CA ASN A 2 14.01 -24.47 -38.77
C ASN A 2 12.57 -23.93 -38.64
N THR A 3 11.63 -24.39 -39.44
CA THR A 3 10.24 -23.86 -39.47
C THR A 3 9.42 -24.18 -38.20
N HIS A 4 9.69 -25.34 -37.57
CA HIS A 4 9.02 -25.72 -36.33
C HIS A 4 9.46 -24.89 -35.12
N ILE A 5 10.75 -24.51 -35.05
CA ILE A 5 11.32 -23.70 -33.98
C ILE A 5 10.78 -22.27 -34.07
N ILE A 6 10.73 -21.69 -35.30
CA ILE A 6 10.20 -20.34 -35.54
C ILE A 6 8.73 -20.27 -35.18
N LYS A 7 7.92 -21.28 -35.55
CA LYS A 7 6.48 -21.33 -35.24
C LYS A 7 6.21 -21.43 -33.72
N LYS A 8 7.04 -22.17 -32.99
CA LYS A 8 6.95 -22.31 -31.51
C LYS A 8 7.34 -21.00 -30.82
N HIS A 9 8.34 -20.29 -31.35
CA HIS A 9 8.79 -19.00 -30.81
C HIS A 9 7.74 -17.90 -31.03
N THR A 10 7.13 -17.81 -32.22
CA THR A 10 6.08 -16.85 -32.52
C THR A 10 4.79 -17.09 -31.74
N LEU A 11 4.42 -18.35 -31.50
CA LEU A 11 3.28 -18.72 -30.66
C LEU A 11 3.52 -18.36 -29.18
N SER A 12 4.74 -18.52 -28.68
CA SER A 12 5.09 -18.14 -27.30
C SER A 12 5.06 -16.62 -27.10
N LEU A 13 5.56 -15.85 -28.07
CA LEU A 13 5.52 -14.38 -28.09
C LEU A 13 4.07 -13.85 -28.12
N LYS A 14 3.20 -14.43 -28.97
CA LYS A 14 1.79 -14.05 -29.02
C LYS A 14 1.06 -14.32 -27.68
N LYS A 15 1.31 -15.47 -27.07
CA LYS A 15 0.75 -15.79 -25.72
C LYS A 15 1.23 -14.81 -24.66
N GLU A 16 2.48 -14.40 -24.71
CA GLU A 16 3.02 -13.48 -23.72
C GLU A 16 2.46 -12.06 -23.89
N THR A 17 2.31 -11.60 -25.13
CA THR A 17 1.70 -10.31 -25.45
C THR A 17 0.23 -10.28 -25.01
N LEU A 18 -0.53 -11.34 -25.31
CA LEU A 18 -1.93 -11.45 -24.88
C LEU A 18 -2.07 -11.41 -23.35
N LYS A 19 -1.19 -12.07 -22.60
CA LYS A 19 -1.18 -12.01 -21.15
C LYS A 19 -0.88 -10.61 -20.63
N LYS A 20 0.10 -9.89 -21.21
CA LYS A 20 0.40 -8.50 -20.86
C LYS A 20 -0.82 -7.61 -21.05
N PHE A 21 -1.48 -7.77 -22.18
CA PHE A 21 -2.68 -7.01 -22.52
C PHE A 21 -3.82 -7.29 -21.53
N LEU A 22 -4.05 -8.57 -21.17
CA LEU A 22 -5.06 -8.94 -20.18
C LEU A 22 -4.79 -8.29 -18.80
N TYR A 23 -3.56 -8.35 -18.32
CA TYR A 23 -3.21 -7.71 -17.03
C TYR A 23 -3.30 -6.19 -17.09
N PHE A 24 -3.04 -5.60 -18.23
CA PHE A 24 -3.26 -4.17 -18.44
C PHE A 24 -4.75 -3.82 -18.35
N ILE A 25 -5.62 -4.58 -19.01
CA ILE A 25 -7.08 -4.40 -18.90
C ILE A 25 -7.55 -4.59 -17.45
N LEU A 26 -7.10 -5.66 -16.77
CA LEU A 26 -7.47 -5.90 -15.38
C LEU A 26 -7.00 -4.75 -14.45
N SER A 27 -5.87 -4.12 -14.73
CA SER A 27 -5.41 -2.97 -13.96
C SER A 27 -6.30 -1.74 -14.18
N ILE A 28 -6.80 -1.52 -15.39
CA ILE A 28 -7.77 -0.45 -15.69
C ILE A 28 -9.10 -0.73 -14.98
N VAL A 29 -9.57 -1.98 -15.04
CA VAL A 29 -10.81 -2.38 -14.34
C VAL A 29 -10.69 -2.18 -12.83
N TYR A 30 -9.54 -2.54 -12.25
CA TYR A 30 -9.28 -2.28 -10.83
C TYR A 30 -9.25 -0.78 -10.51
N GLY A 31 -8.62 0.05 -11.34
CA GLY A 31 -8.65 1.51 -11.18
C GLY A 31 -10.08 2.07 -11.26
N ALA A 32 -10.89 1.61 -12.22
CA ALA A 32 -12.29 1.99 -12.34
C ALA A 32 -13.10 1.60 -11.09
N PHE A 33 -12.85 0.41 -10.54
CA PHE A 33 -13.43 -0.03 -9.28
C PHE A 33 -13.09 0.92 -8.12
N ILE A 34 -11.85 1.43 -8.04
CA ILE A 34 -11.45 2.42 -7.02
C ILE A 34 -12.18 3.75 -7.21
N ILE A 35 -12.43 4.20 -8.46
CA ILE A 35 -13.27 5.39 -8.69
C ILE A 35 -14.66 5.19 -8.09
N VAL A 36 -15.30 4.05 -8.38
CA VAL A 36 -16.63 3.75 -7.85
C VAL A 36 -16.62 3.74 -6.32
N SER A 37 -15.62 3.09 -5.72
CA SER A 37 -15.45 3.07 -4.26
C SER A 37 -15.28 4.48 -3.67
N LEU A 38 -14.50 5.35 -4.31
CA LEU A 38 -14.27 6.71 -3.87
C LEU A 38 -15.52 7.56 -3.99
N GLN A 39 -16.23 7.48 -5.11
CA GLN A 39 -17.49 8.19 -5.32
C GLN A 39 -18.58 7.76 -4.33
N LEU A 40 -18.65 6.45 -4.04
CA LEU A 40 -19.58 5.92 -3.06
C LEU A 40 -19.25 6.43 -1.65
N GLN A 41 -17.98 6.43 -1.24
CA GLN A 41 -17.56 6.98 0.05
C GLN A 41 -17.89 8.48 0.16
N PHE A 42 -17.71 9.23 -0.91
CA PHE A 42 -18.10 10.64 -0.97
C PHE A 42 -19.61 10.81 -0.78
N TYR A 43 -20.41 10.05 -1.53
CA TYR A 43 -21.87 10.12 -1.45
C TYR A 43 -22.41 9.76 -0.06
N LEU A 44 -21.81 8.76 0.59
CA LEU A 44 -22.18 8.30 1.93
C LEU A 44 -21.61 9.19 3.05
N GLY A 45 -20.82 10.20 2.72
CA GLY A 45 -20.20 11.07 3.71
C GLY A 45 -19.14 10.38 4.57
N SER A 46 -18.57 9.25 4.09
CA SER A 46 -17.65 8.42 4.84
C SER A 46 -16.18 8.65 4.45
N GLY A 47 -15.26 8.43 5.40
CA GLY A 47 -13.82 8.51 5.18
C GLY A 47 -13.24 9.92 5.08
N ASP A 48 -11.96 10.02 4.73
CA ASP A 48 -11.18 11.26 4.68
C ASP A 48 -11.56 12.17 3.48
N ILE A 49 -12.44 11.72 2.57
CA ILE A 49 -12.70 12.40 1.29
C ILE A 49 -13.38 13.76 1.52
N ASN A 50 -14.39 13.80 2.40
CA ASN A 50 -15.07 15.05 2.71
C ASN A 50 -14.14 16.06 3.37
N ALA A 51 -13.23 15.58 4.23
CA ALA A 51 -12.20 16.43 4.83
C ALA A 51 -11.25 17.01 3.78
N TYR A 52 -10.92 16.24 2.71
CA TYR A 52 -10.12 16.77 1.59
C TYR A 52 -10.88 17.81 0.79
N ILE A 53 -12.15 17.57 0.45
CA ILE A 53 -12.95 18.51 -0.33
C ILE A 53 -13.08 19.82 0.42
N HIS A 54 -13.47 19.77 1.68
CA HIS A 54 -13.58 20.96 2.53
C HIS A 54 -12.25 21.72 2.63
N PHE A 55 -11.15 21.00 2.83
CA PHE A 55 -9.82 21.60 2.89
C PHE A 55 -9.42 22.31 1.58
N PHE A 56 -9.71 21.71 0.40
CA PHE A 56 -9.35 22.33 -0.88
C PHE A 56 -10.31 23.46 -1.28
N ASP A 57 -11.56 23.41 -0.85
CA ASP A 57 -12.51 24.51 -1.01
C ASP A 57 -12.09 25.72 -0.16
N GLU A 58 -11.61 25.50 1.08
CA GLU A 58 -11.01 26.55 1.90
C GLU A 58 -9.73 27.12 1.28
N ALA A 59 -8.85 26.24 0.75
CA ALA A 59 -7.61 26.66 0.10
C ALA A 59 -7.84 27.50 -1.16
N GLY A 60 -8.97 27.33 -1.85
CA GLY A 60 -9.40 28.18 -2.96
C GLY A 60 -9.66 29.62 -2.53
N ASN A 61 -10.05 29.85 -1.26
CA ASN A 61 -10.27 31.17 -0.69
C ASN A 61 -9.01 31.74 -0.02
N ASP A 62 -8.17 30.89 0.56
CA ASP A 62 -6.94 31.28 1.25
C ASP A 62 -5.81 30.25 1.02
N ALA A 63 -4.93 30.54 0.09
CA ALA A 63 -3.79 29.68 -0.25
C ALA A 63 -2.82 29.44 0.92
N SER A 64 -2.84 30.26 1.97
CA SER A 64 -2.00 30.06 3.16
C SER A 64 -2.34 28.76 3.91
N VAL A 65 -3.59 28.29 3.79
CA VAL A 65 -4.06 27.03 4.36
C VAL A 65 -3.24 25.83 3.85
N LEU A 66 -2.71 25.90 2.63
CA LEU A 66 -1.86 24.83 2.06
C LEU A 66 -0.58 24.62 2.84
N THR A 67 -0.09 25.62 3.55
CA THR A 67 1.19 25.60 4.27
C THR A 67 1.08 25.19 5.74
N LEU A 68 -0.12 25.15 6.30
CA LEU A 68 -0.34 24.98 7.74
C LEU A 68 -0.10 23.56 8.30
N ARG A 69 -0.06 22.55 7.44
CA ARG A 69 0.05 21.13 7.87
C ARG A 69 1.03 20.36 6.98
N GLY A 70 1.55 19.22 7.43
CA GLY A 70 2.38 18.32 6.63
C GLY A 70 1.74 17.88 5.30
N ASP A 71 2.45 17.11 4.48
CA ASP A 71 2.00 16.63 3.17
C ASP A 71 1.89 17.70 2.07
N TYR A 72 2.76 18.71 2.12
CA TYR A 72 2.76 19.85 1.20
C TYR A 72 2.75 19.45 -0.28
N ALA A 73 3.55 18.46 -0.67
CA ALA A 73 3.66 18.05 -2.06
C ALA A 73 2.33 17.53 -2.63
N PHE A 74 1.57 16.77 -1.83
CA PHE A 74 0.24 16.31 -2.21
C PHE A 74 -0.73 17.48 -2.36
N ARG A 75 -0.77 18.38 -1.37
CA ARG A 75 -1.72 19.50 -1.34
C ARG A 75 -1.49 20.45 -2.50
N ILE A 76 -0.25 20.86 -2.71
CA ILE A 76 0.11 21.73 -3.84
C ILE A 76 -0.25 21.05 -5.16
N ALA A 77 0.03 19.76 -5.31
CA ALA A 77 -0.30 19.03 -6.54
C ALA A 77 -1.81 18.98 -6.81
N VAL A 78 -2.65 18.66 -5.80
CA VAL A 78 -4.11 18.62 -5.99
C VAL A 78 -4.64 20.01 -6.29
N PHE A 79 -4.24 21.02 -5.52
CA PHE A 79 -4.66 22.41 -5.75
C PHE A 79 -4.29 22.90 -7.15
N ALA A 80 -3.04 22.71 -7.57
CA ALA A 80 -2.59 23.10 -8.90
C ALA A 80 -3.35 22.37 -10.01
N LEU A 81 -3.70 21.08 -9.81
CA LEU A 81 -4.46 20.31 -10.79
C LEU A 81 -5.93 20.77 -10.86
N THR A 82 -6.56 21.09 -9.72
CA THR A 82 -7.93 21.63 -9.70
C THR A 82 -8.01 22.96 -10.43
N GLU A 83 -7.07 23.86 -10.17
CA GLU A 83 -6.98 25.17 -10.85
C GLU A 83 -6.67 25.02 -12.35
N PHE A 84 -5.69 24.18 -12.70
CA PHE A 84 -5.26 24.02 -14.09
C PHE A 84 -6.35 23.39 -14.96
N PHE A 85 -7.04 22.36 -14.48
CA PHE A 85 -8.07 21.67 -15.24
C PHE A 85 -9.48 22.26 -15.03
N GLN A 86 -9.64 23.19 -14.10
CA GLN A 86 -10.95 23.76 -13.72
C GLN A 86 -11.99 22.67 -13.38
N GLN A 87 -11.53 21.61 -12.71
CA GLN A 87 -12.35 20.46 -12.31
C GLN A 87 -12.55 20.44 -10.80
N SER A 88 -13.64 19.82 -10.37
CA SER A 88 -13.90 19.63 -8.94
C SER A 88 -12.82 18.76 -8.28
N THR A 89 -12.56 19.04 -7.00
CA THR A 89 -11.60 18.28 -6.19
C THR A 89 -11.87 16.78 -6.23
N ILE A 90 -13.15 16.37 -6.14
CA ILE A 90 -13.51 14.94 -6.21
C ILE A 90 -13.15 14.30 -7.55
N THR A 91 -13.26 15.03 -8.65
CA THR A 91 -12.87 14.55 -9.98
C THR A 91 -11.36 14.33 -10.05
N ILE A 92 -10.56 15.28 -9.56
CA ILE A 92 -9.10 15.17 -9.52
C ILE A 92 -8.66 14.00 -8.64
N LEU A 93 -9.24 13.88 -7.43
CA LEU A 93 -8.94 12.76 -6.53
C LEU A 93 -9.33 11.41 -7.15
N SER A 94 -10.47 11.33 -7.85
CA SER A 94 -10.89 10.13 -8.55
C SER A 94 -9.91 9.73 -9.66
N CYS A 95 -9.45 10.68 -10.46
CA CYS A 95 -8.43 10.44 -11.49
C CYS A 95 -7.10 9.98 -10.87
N MET A 96 -6.66 10.62 -9.79
CA MET A 96 -5.44 10.21 -9.08
C MET A 96 -5.57 8.80 -8.52
N GLY A 97 -6.69 8.48 -7.84
CA GLY A 97 -7.00 7.14 -7.32
C GLY A 97 -6.98 6.08 -8.41
N PHE A 98 -7.62 6.36 -9.55
CA PHE A 98 -7.59 5.50 -10.73
C PHE A 98 -6.16 5.20 -11.20
N ILE A 99 -5.37 6.24 -11.40
CA ILE A 99 -4.01 6.11 -11.93
C ILE A 99 -3.13 5.29 -10.99
N ILE A 100 -3.09 5.64 -9.69
CA ILE A 100 -2.22 4.96 -8.73
C ILE A 100 -2.63 3.52 -8.48
N ALA A 101 -3.93 3.24 -8.40
CA ALA A 101 -4.46 1.90 -8.23
C ALA A 101 -4.11 1.03 -9.46
N SER A 102 -4.34 1.56 -10.67
CA SER A 102 -4.01 0.87 -11.92
C SER A 102 -2.51 0.57 -12.02
N ILE A 103 -1.66 1.54 -11.72
CA ILE A 103 -0.20 1.36 -11.76
C ILE A 103 0.24 0.30 -10.74
N THR A 104 -0.23 0.39 -9.50
CA THR A 104 0.17 -0.55 -8.44
C THR A 104 -0.29 -1.96 -8.79
N PHE A 105 -1.55 -2.12 -9.19
CA PHE A 105 -2.09 -3.41 -9.63
C PHE A 105 -1.30 -3.99 -10.80
N TYR A 106 -0.94 -3.16 -11.80
CA TYR A 106 -0.14 -3.59 -12.93
C TYR A 106 1.26 -4.04 -12.54
N ILE A 107 1.97 -3.30 -11.68
CA ILE A 107 3.29 -3.67 -11.17
C ILE A 107 3.27 -5.08 -10.58
N TYR A 108 2.28 -5.36 -9.73
CA TYR A 108 2.14 -6.65 -9.08
C TYR A 108 1.75 -7.76 -10.06
N SER A 109 0.82 -7.51 -10.95
CA SER A 109 0.34 -8.49 -11.94
C SER A 109 1.45 -8.94 -12.88
N VAL A 110 2.31 -8.02 -13.32
CA VAL A 110 3.50 -8.35 -14.13
C VAL A 110 4.46 -9.26 -13.36
N LYS A 111 4.65 -9.03 -12.05
CA LYS A 111 5.51 -9.87 -11.19
C LYS A 111 4.90 -11.25 -10.94
N VAL A 112 3.59 -11.33 -10.71
CA VAL A 112 2.86 -12.60 -10.57
C VAL A 112 3.01 -13.44 -11.83
N ARG A 113 2.80 -12.83 -13.00
CA ARG A 113 2.88 -13.51 -14.30
C ARG A 113 4.24 -14.16 -14.56
N SER A 114 5.31 -13.54 -14.10
CA SER A 114 6.68 -14.03 -14.32
C SER A 114 6.98 -15.34 -13.56
N LYS A 115 6.07 -15.81 -12.70
CA LYS A 115 6.27 -17.01 -11.88
C LYS A 115 5.58 -18.24 -12.47
N GLN A 116 6.26 -19.39 -12.39
CA GLN A 116 5.71 -20.67 -12.86
C GLN A 116 4.45 -21.07 -12.08
N TYR A 117 4.37 -20.68 -10.80
CA TYR A 117 3.26 -20.97 -9.88
C TYR A 117 2.23 -19.85 -9.79
N TRP A 118 2.13 -19.02 -10.83
CA TRP A 118 1.21 -17.86 -10.87
C TRP A 118 -0.25 -18.24 -10.56
N ILE A 119 -0.69 -19.44 -10.93
CA ILE A 119 -2.05 -19.92 -10.71
C ILE A 119 -2.42 -20.02 -9.21
N TYR A 120 -1.43 -20.31 -8.35
CA TYR A 120 -1.62 -20.36 -6.90
C TYR A 120 -1.57 -18.98 -6.24
N ILE A 121 -0.87 -18.04 -6.87
CA ILE A 121 -0.77 -16.66 -6.36
C ILE A 121 -2.00 -15.84 -6.77
N LEU A 122 -2.59 -16.10 -7.93
CA LEU A 122 -3.67 -15.28 -8.49
C LEU A 122 -4.86 -15.11 -7.53
N PRO A 123 -5.41 -16.15 -6.89
CA PRO A 123 -6.50 -15.98 -5.93
C PRO A 123 -6.10 -15.08 -4.75
N LEU A 124 -4.91 -15.30 -4.17
CA LEU A 124 -4.39 -14.47 -3.10
C LEU A 124 -4.20 -13.01 -3.53
N PHE A 125 -3.63 -12.80 -4.72
CA PHE A 125 -3.44 -11.49 -5.31
C PHE A 125 -4.77 -10.73 -5.44
N LEU A 126 -5.81 -11.39 -5.96
CA LEU A 126 -7.14 -10.79 -6.06
C LEU A 126 -7.74 -10.51 -4.67
N MET A 127 -7.70 -11.47 -3.74
CA MET A 127 -8.19 -11.24 -2.37
C MET A 127 -7.50 -10.03 -1.72
N VAL A 128 -6.18 -9.89 -1.85
CA VAL A 128 -5.43 -8.77 -1.26
C VAL A 128 -5.87 -7.45 -1.85
N PHE A 129 -5.93 -7.34 -3.19
CA PHE A 129 -6.29 -6.07 -3.83
C PHE A 129 -7.76 -5.69 -3.65
N PHE A 130 -8.66 -6.67 -3.52
CA PHE A 130 -10.08 -6.43 -3.24
C PHE A 130 -10.42 -6.42 -1.74
N THR A 131 -9.42 -6.51 -0.85
CA THR A 131 -9.65 -6.31 0.58
C THR A 131 -9.89 -4.84 0.90
N PRO A 132 -10.94 -4.47 1.65
CA PRO A 132 -11.27 -3.08 1.96
C PRO A 132 -10.12 -2.28 2.55
N ILE A 133 -9.32 -2.87 3.44
CA ILE A 133 -8.16 -2.22 4.05
C ILE A 133 -7.08 -1.80 3.03
N VAL A 134 -6.96 -2.53 1.91
CA VAL A 134 -6.06 -2.19 0.80
C VAL A 134 -6.72 -1.18 -0.13
N GLN A 135 -8.03 -1.29 -0.35
CA GLN A 135 -8.77 -0.32 -1.17
C GLN A 135 -8.73 1.08 -0.57
N VAL A 136 -8.82 1.20 0.75
CA VAL A 136 -8.71 2.49 1.46
C VAL A 136 -7.43 3.24 1.11
N LEU A 137 -6.30 2.55 0.84
CA LEU A 137 -5.06 3.22 0.43
C LEU A 137 -5.20 3.97 -0.90
N PHE A 138 -6.07 3.52 -1.79
CA PHE A 138 -6.24 4.09 -3.12
C PHE A 138 -7.52 4.96 -3.26
N SER A 139 -8.38 4.92 -2.27
CA SER A 139 -9.62 5.71 -2.18
C SER A 139 -9.49 6.81 -1.12
N SER A 140 -10.04 6.64 0.07
CA SER A 140 -10.00 7.66 1.13
C SER A 140 -8.58 7.98 1.61
N GLY A 141 -7.67 7.00 1.65
CA GLY A 141 -6.26 7.20 2.00
C GLY A 141 -5.37 7.57 0.82
N ILE A 142 -5.86 8.29 -0.18
CA ILE A 142 -5.20 8.53 -1.47
C ILE A 142 -3.78 9.09 -1.36
N ARG A 143 -3.48 9.96 -0.38
CA ARG A 143 -2.12 10.46 -0.10
C ARG A 143 -1.16 9.32 0.20
N SER A 144 -1.57 8.41 1.08
CA SER A 144 -0.81 7.21 1.44
C SER A 144 -0.64 6.28 0.23
N GLY A 145 -1.69 6.14 -0.59
CA GLY A 145 -1.66 5.33 -1.81
C GLY A 145 -0.68 5.85 -2.85
N ILE A 146 -0.69 7.16 -3.12
CA ILE A 146 0.29 7.81 -4.03
C ILE A 146 1.70 7.60 -3.51
N ALA A 147 1.95 7.94 -2.26
CA ALA A 147 3.26 7.82 -1.63
C ALA A 147 3.76 6.37 -1.66
N PHE A 148 2.90 5.40 -1.33
CA PHE A 148 3.22 3.98 -1.39
C PHE A 148 3.51 3.50 -2.82
N THR A 149 2.73 3.96 -3.81
CA THR A 149 2.96 3.62 -5.23
C THR A 149 4.33 4.13 -5.71
N VAL A 150 4.68 5.38 -5.38
CA VAL A 150 6.01 5.95 -5.67
C VAL A 150 7.12 5.12 -5.01
N LEU A 151 6.91 4.71 -3.76
CA LEU A 151 7.83 3.85 -3.02
C LEU A 151 7.99 2.47 -3.69
N MET A 152 6.90 1.86 -4.16
CA MET A 152 6.93 0.60 -4.89
C MET A 152 7.66 0.71 -6.23
N ILE A 153 7.48 1.81 -6.95
CA ILE A 153 8.26 2.11 -8.17
C ILE A 153 9.75 2.19 -7.82
N ALA A 154 10.11 2.87 -6.73
CA ALA A 154 11.48 2.97 -6.27
C ALA A 154 12.09 1.60 -5.94
N PHE A 155 11.34 0.71 -5.29
CA PHE A 155 11.82 -0.63 -4.94
C PHE A 155 11.97 -1.54 -6.16
N VAL A 156 11.08 -1.42 -7.14
CA VAL A 156 10.96 -2.38 -8.25
C VAL A 156 11.80 -1.98 -9.45
N TYR A 157 11.85 -0.69 -9.78
CA TYR A 157 12.41 -0.21 -11.04
C TYR A 157 13.60 0.74 -10.89
N ALA A 158 13.65 1.54 -9.81
CA ALA A 158 14.70 2.54 -9.67
C ALA A 158 16.03 1.94 -9.17
N ARG A 159 17.15 2.53 -9.63
CA ARG A 159 18.51 2.14 -9.25
C ARG A 159 19.33 3.40 -8.95
N GLY A 160 20.38 3.25 -8.14
CA GLY A 160 21.30 4.35 -7.83
C GLY A 160 20.58 5.56 -7.21
N ILE A 161 20.94 6.75 -7.63
CA ILE A 161 20.44 8.01 -7.08
C ILE A 161 18.94 8.22 -7.28
N SER A 162 18.38 7.75 -8.40
CA SER A 162 16.94 7.86 -8.68
C SER A 162 16.08 7.16 -7.63
N LYS A 163 16.56 6.08 -7.04
CA LYS A 163 15.87 5.38 -5.97
C LYS A 163 15.73 6.24 -4.72
N TYR A 164 16.81 6.91 -4.33
CA TYR A 164 16.79 7.79 -3.16
C TYR A 164 15.95 9.04 -3.38
N PHE A 165 15.96 9.58 -4.60
CA PHE A 165 15.07 10.66 -4.98
C PHE A 165 13.59 10.27 -4.84
N LEU A 166 13.20 9.08 -5.32
CA LEU A 166 11.84 8.58 -5.16
C LEU A 166 11.49 8.29 -3.69
N PHE A 167 12.44 7.89 -2.86
CA PHE A 167 12.23 7.76 -1.41
C PHE A 167 11.89 9.09 -0.77
N LEU A 168 12.67 10.15 -1.09
CA LEU A 168 12.39 11.50 -0.60
C LEU A 168 11.04 12.02 -1.09
N LEU A 169 10.73 11.82 -2.38
CA LEU A 169 9.45 12.21 -2.96
C LEU A 169 8.28 11.49 -2.28
N SER A 170 8.39 10.19 -2.06
CA SER A 170 7.37 9.40 -1.34
C SER A 170 7.11 9.98 0.07
N SER A 171 8.17 10.30 0.81
CA SER A 171 8.05 10.89 2.15
C SER A 171 7.49 12.32 2.13
N ALA A 172 7.83 13.11 1.10
CA ALA A 172 7.30 14.47 0.93
C ALA A 172 5.80 14.45 0.57
N ILE A 173 5.35 13.42 -0.15
CA ILE A 173 3.91 13.23 -0.44
C ILE A 173 3.18 12.83 0.85
N HIS A 174 3.75 11.94 1.66
CA HIS A 174 3.13 11.52 2.92
C HIS A 174 4.14 10.98 3.93
N LEU A 175 4.20 11.63 5.09
CA LEU A 175 5.15 11.30 6.16
C LEU A 175 5.02 9.87 6.71
N SER A 176 3.84 9.23 6.55
CA SER A 176 3.64 7.82 6.95
C SER A 176 4.53 6.83 6.19
N MET A 177 5.23 7.26 5.16
CA MET A 177 6.23 6.42 4.46
C MET A 177 7.56 6.33 5.20
N LEU A 178 7.85 7.26 6.12
CA LEU A 178 9.10 7.25 6.90
C LEU A 178 9.33 5.96 7.70
N PRO A 179 8.34 5.37 8.39
CA PRO A 179 8.50 4.07 9.03
C PRO A 179 8.89 2.95 8.06
N ILE A 180 8.32 2.93 6.85
CA ILE A 180 8.67 1.94 5.83
C ILE A 180 10.12 2.11 5.37
N LEU A 181 10.54 3.35 5.14
CA LEU A 181 11.93 3.68 4.79
C LEU A 181 12.89 3.36 5.93
N SER A 182 12.51 3.64 7.17
CA SER A 182 13.30 3.28 8.35
C SER A 182 13.52 1.76 8.44
N LEU A 183 12.49 0.97 8.21
CA LEU A 183 12.59 -0.50 8.13
C LEU A 183 13.45 -0.95 6.95
N TYR A 184 13.38 -0.25 5.80
CA TYR A 184 14.25 -0.50 4.67
C TYR A 184 15.73 -0.32 5.04
N PHE A 185 16.11 0.81 5.62
CA PHE A 185 17.47 1.07 6.04
C PHE A 185 17.92 0.13 7.15
N LEU A 186 17.04 -0.15 8.13
CA LEU A 186 17.31 -1.10 9.19
C LEU A 186 17.65 -2.49 8.64
N PHE A 187 16.91 -2.97 7.65
CA PHE A 187 17.21 -4.26 7.01
C PHE A 187 18.64 -4.31 6.47
N TYR A 188 19.09 -3.25 5.79
CA TYR A 188 20.46 -3.18 5.26
C TYR A 188 21.51 -3.07 6.36
N ILE A 189 21.25 -2.30 7.41
CA ILE A 189 22.14 -2.16 8.57
C ILE A 189 22.30 -3.55 9.25
N LEU A 190 21.22 -4.25 9.51
CA LEU A 190 21.25 -5.56 10.17
C LEU A 190 21.94 -6.65 9.33
N ASN A 191 21.84 -6.56 8.01
CA ASN A 191 22.53 -7.51 7.11
C ASN A 191 23.98 -7.11 6.81
N ASN A 192 24.43 -5.92 7.25
CA ASN A 192 25.81 -5.51 7.10
C ASN A 192 26.66 -6.13 8.22
N LYS A 193 27.79 -6.76 7.82
CA LYS A 193 28.72 -7.48 8.74
C LYS A 193 29.26 -6.58 9.86
N TYR A 194 29.30 -5.26 9.66
CA TYR A 194 29.82 -4.28 10.61
C TYR A 194 28.86 -3.86 11.72
N PHE A 195 27.55 -4.09 11.56
CA PHE A 195 26.51 -3.63 12.52
C PHE A 195 25.82 -4.78 13.29
N LYS A 196 26.51 -5.91 13.48
CA LYS A 196 25.94 -7.08 14.18
C LYS A 196 25.82 -6.93 15.71
N THR A 197 26.03 -5.75 16.26
CA THR A 197 25.90 -5.56 17.71
C THR A 197 24.44 -5.42 18.13
N PRO A 198 23.98 -6.16 19.17
CA PRO A 198 22.62 -6.03 19.69
C PRO A 198 22.26 -4.57 20.10
N PHE A 199 23.25 -3.82 20.51
CA PHE A 199 23.10 -2.41 20.88
C PHE A 199 22.68 -1.52 19.70
N ALA A 200 23.31 -1.67 18.52
CA ALA A 200 22.93 -0.89 17.34
C ALA A 200 21.50 -1.17 16.88
N VAL A 201 21.07 -2.44 16.97
CA VAL A 201 19.70 -2.86 16.68
C VAL A 201 18.73 -2.25 17.68
N SER A 202 19.02 -2.34 18.98
CA SER A 202 18.17 -1.80 20.03
C SER A 202 18.06 -0.28 19.94
N LEU A 203 19.17 0.42 19.72
CA LEU A 203 19.21 1.88 19.55
C LEU A 203 18.37 2.32 18.33
N PHE A 204 18.49 1.61 17.23
CA PHE A 204 17.74 1.92 16.02
C PHE A 204 16.24 1.64 16.17
N LEU A 205 15.85 0.54 16.81
CA LEU A 205 14.45 0.24 17.14
C LEU A 205 13.87 1.30 18.09
N LEU A 206 14.65 1.75 19.04
CA LEU A 206 14.26 2.82 19.98
C LEU A 206 14.10 4.15 19.26
N LEU A 207 15.01 4.52 18.36
CA LEU A 207 14.93 5.74 17.56
C LEU A 207 13.77 5.70 16.56
N THR A 208 13.56 4.60 15.86
CA THR A 208 12.43 4.45 14.93
C THR A 208 11.10 4.39 15.66
N GLY A 209 11.02 3.70 16.80
CA GLY A 209 9.84 3.67 17.65
C GLY A 209 9.50 5.06 18.19
N SER A 210 10.50 5.77 18.76
CA SER A 210 10.34 7.14 19.28
C SER A 210 9.93 8.12 18.19
N PHE A 211 10.54 8.03 17.01
CA PHE A 211 10.21 8.87 15.86
C PHE A 211 8.80 8.55 15.33
N THR A 212 8.41 7.28 15.27
CA THR A 212 7.05 6.87 14.86
C THR A 212 6.02 7.37 15.85
N ILE A 213 6.32 7.32 17.17
CA ILE A 213 5.46 7.85 18.22
C ILE A 213 5.36 9.38 18.10
N ALA A 214 6.48 10.08 17.90
CA ALA A 214 6.49 11.53 17.77
C ALA A 214 5.74 12.01 16.52
N VAL A 215 5.92 11.34 15.38
CA VAL A 215 5.17 11.62 14.14
C VAL A 215 3.70 11.24 14.30
N GLY A 216 3.39 10.11 14.94
CA GLY A 216 2.03 9.72 15.30
C GLY A 216 1.36 10.79 16.17
N ALA A 217 2.00 11.21 17.25
CA ALA A 217 1.49 12.22 18.16
C ALA A 217 1.27 13.59 17.49
N SER A 218 2.14 13.98 16.54
CA SER A 218 1.96 15.25 15.79
C SER A 218 0.82 15.20 14.76
N VAL A 219 0.39 14.01 14.34
CA VAL A 219 -0.72 13.80 13.40
C VAL A 219 -2.08 13.67 14.12
N VAL A 220 -2.06 13.33 15.42
CA VAL A 220 -3.23 12.98 16.25
C VAL A 220 -4.12 14.18 16.62
N HIS A 221 -3.78 15.42 16.28
CA HIS A 221 -4.68 16.55 16.48
C HIS A 221 -5.88 16.62 15.49
N VAL A 222 -6.12 15.58 14.72
CA VAL A 222 -7.38 15.41 14.00
C VAL A 222 -8.22 14.40 14.79
N GLU A 223 -9.09 14.93 15.63
CA GLU A 223 -10.17 14.20 16.30
C GLU A 223 -11.06 13.50 15.25
N THR A 224 -10.66 12.31 14.85
CA THR A 224 -11.56 11.40 14.19
C THR A 224 -11.92 10.33 15.21
N GLU A 225 -13.08 10.42 15.79
CA GLU A 225 -13.75 9.35 16.51
C GLU A 225 -13.99 8.17 15.54
N VAL A 226 -12.94 7.48 15.15
CA VAL A 226 -13.06 6.19 14.52
C VAL A 226 -13.20 5.18 15.64
N SER A 227 -14.40 4.97 16.10
CA SER A 227 -14.74 3.79 16.91
C SER A 227 -14.58 2.55 16.04
N SER A 228 -13.34 2.09 15.85
CA SER A 228 -13.10 0.80 15.22
C SER A 228 -13.69 -0.27 16.12
N SER A 229 -14.65 -1.05 15.62
CA SER A 229 -15.27 -2.11 16.42
C SER A 229 -14.17 -3.06 16.92
N MET A 230 -14.27 -3.53 18.17
CA MET A 230 -13.32 -4.49 18.75
C MET A 230 -13.05 -5.68 17.82
N LEU A 231 -14.08 -6.13 17.09
CA LEU A 231 -13.97 -7.24 16.15
C LEU A 231 -13.08 -6.90 14.95
N TYR A 232 -13.14 -5.66 14.46
CA TYR A 232 -12.29 -5.22 13.36
C TYR A 232 -10.80 -5.23 13.77
N ASN A 233 -10.50 -4.75 14.97
CA ASN A 233 -9.13 -4.80 15.52
C ASN A 233 -8.64 -6.24 15.71
N LEU A 234 -9.49 -7.16 16.15
CA LEU A 234 -9.16 -8.59 16.27
C LEU A 234 -8.87 -9.22 14.90
N LEU A 235 -9.63 -8.87 13.87
CA LEU A 235 -9.38 -9.34 12.50
C LEU A 235 -8.04 -8.86 11.96
N ILE A 236 -7.67 -7.60 12.23
CA ILE A 236 -6.39 -7.05 11.85
C ILE A 236 -5.24 -7.72 12.59
N LEU A 237 -5.40 -7.93 13.90
CA LEU A 237 -4.42 -8.67 14.70
C LEU A 237 -4.23 -10.09 14.17
N TYR A 238 -5.31 -10.78 13.79
CA TYR A 238 -5.26 -12.10 13.16
C TYR A 238 -4.38 -12.09 11.89
N VAL A 239 -4.57 -11.14 10.98
CA VAL A 239 -3.72 -11.04 9.76
C VAL A 239 -2.27 -10.71 10.13
N GLY A 240 -2.06 -9.85 11.12
CA GLY A 240 -0.73 -9.58 11.63
C GLY A 240 -0.01 -10.84 12.11
N LEU A 241 -0.68 -11.66 12.91
CA LEU A 241 -0.16 -12.95 13.39
C LEU A 241 0.09 -13.91 12.21
N LEU A 242 -0.82 -13.96 11.23
CA LEU A 242 -0.65 -14.77 10.03
C LEU A 242 0.64 -14.39 9.27
N ILE A 243 0.90 -13.10 9.08
CA ILE A 243 2.14 -12.60 8.44
C ILE A 243 3.38 -13.01 9.23
N ILE A 244 3.35 -12.91 10.56
CA ILE A 244 4.50 -13.20 11.41
C ILE A 244 4.80 -14.71 11.42
N PHE A 245 3.77 -15.56 11.53
CA PHE A 245 3.96 -16.97 11.84
C PHE A 245 4.01 -17.90 10.62
N VAL A 246 3.34 -17.55 9.50
CA VAL A 246 3.28 -18.44 8.33
C VAL A 246 4.65 -18.69 7.69
N ASN A 247 5.55 -17.71 7.73
CA ASN A 247 6.87 -17.89 7.13
C ASN A 247 8.01 -17.22 7.91
N LYS A 248 8.66 -17.98 8.77
CA LYS A 248 9.85 -17.53 9.53
C LYS A 248 11.00 -17.04 8.63
N LYS A 249 11.06 -17.48 7.35
CA LYS A 249 12.06 -17.00 6.38
C LYS A 249 11.73 -15.59 5.85
N ALA A 250 10.52 -15.09 6.06
CA ALA A 250 10.12 -13.75 5.61
C ALA A 250 11.07 -12.68 6.16
N GLN A 251 11.48 -12.80 7.41
CA GLN A 251 12.38 -11.84 8.06
C GLN A 251 13.77 -11.74 7.39
N LYS A 252 14.18 -12.75 6.63
CA LYS A 252 15.45 -12.75 5.86
C LYS A 252 15.32 -12.08 4.49
N ASN A 253 14.12 -11.68 4.09
CA ASN A 253 13.87 -10.97 2.84
C ASN A 253 13.41 -9.55 3.16
N LEU A 254 13.86 -8.58 2.37
CA LEU A 254 13.55 -7.15 2.57
C LEU A 254 12.04 -6.88 2.72
N TYR A 255 11.23 -7.37 1.81
CA TYR A 255 9.79 -7.10 1.82
C TYR A 255 9.05 -7.82 2.96
N GLY A 256 9.44 -9.06 3.26
CA GLY A 256 8.94 -9.78 4.41
C GLY A 256 9.33 -9.13 5.73
N PHE A 257 10.57 -8.65 5.84
CA PHE A 257 11.05 -7.92 7.02
C PHE A 257 10.25 -6.62 7.23
N MET A 258 10.09 -5.82 6.17
CA MET A 258 9.31 -4.58 6.24
C MET A 258 7.84 -4.86 6.61
N SER A 259 7.23 -5.91 6.04
CA SER A 259 5.87 -6.30 6.35
C SER A 259 5.70 -6.66 7.84
N VAL A 260 6.57 -7.51 8.37
CA VAL A 260 6.57 -7.86 9.80
C VAL A 260 6.79 -6.63 10.68
N GLY A 261 7.75 -5.78 10.31
CA GLY A 261 8.03 -4.53 11.03
C GLY A 261 6.83 -3.59 11.10
N LEU A 262 6.09 -3.42 10.00
CA LEU A 262 4.88 -2.60 9.97
C LEU A 262 3.75 -3.17 10.83
N ILE A 263 3.61 -4.49 10.89
CA ILE A 263 2.65 -5.14 11.80
C ILE A 263 3.04 -4.89 13.27
N LEU A 264 4.34 -4.96 13.60
CA LEU A 264 4.80 -4.65 14.95
C LEU A 264 4.57 -3.17 15.30
N ILE A 265 4.81 -2.24 14.37
CA ILE A 265 4.49 -0.83 14.53
C ILE A 265 2.99 -0.65 14.77
N TYR A 266 2.13 -1.31 13.98
CA TYR A 266 0.69 -1.28 14.18
C TYR A 266 0.30 -1.78 15.58
N ILE A 267 0.78 -2.95 16.00
CA ILE A 267 0.46 -3.52 17.31
C ILE A 267 0.90 -2.56 18.44
N SER A 268 2.09 -1.97 18.32
CA SER A 268 2.58 -1.00 19.31
C SER A 268 1.76 0.30 19.29
N GLY A 269 1.28 0.70 18.12
CA GLY A 269 0.48 1.91 17.92
C GLY A 269 -1.00 1.75 18.33
N LEU A 270 -1.53 0.53 18.37
CA LEU A 270 -2.92 0.27 18.77
C LEU A 270 -3.29 0.85 20.16
N LEU A 271 -2.32 0.92 21.05
CA LEU A 271 -2.50 1.48 22.40
C LEU A 271 -2.52 3.02 22.40
N ILE A 272 -2.18 3.64 21.26
CA ILE A 272 -1.98 5.09 21.14
C ILE A 272 -3.04 5.68 20.23
N ASP A 273 -3.24 5.12 19.02
CA ASP A 273 -4.14 5.68 18.02
C ASP A 273 -4.58 4.65 16.96
N ALA A 274 -5.85 4.68 16.59
CA ALA A 274 -6.43 3.85 15.52
C ALA A 274 -5.86 4.17 14.11
N SER A 275 -5.27 5.34 13.90
CA SER A 275 -4.69 5.74 12.61
C SER A 275 -3.55 4.83 12.12
N PHE A 276 -2.93 4.06 13.03
CA PHE A 276 -1.90 3.08 12.70
C PHE A 276 -2.40 1.91 11.83
N ILE A 277 -3.72 1.76 11.69
CA ILE A 277 -4.34 0.73 10.83
C ILE A 277 -3.87 0.81 9.36
N ARG A 278 -3.52 1.99 8.87
CA ARG A 278 -3.00 2.20 7.50
C ARG A 278 -1.71 1.41 7.23
N TYR A 279 -0.92 1.14 8.26
CA TYR A 279 0.29 0.32 8.12
C TYR A 279 0.00 -1.14 7.82
N VAL A 280 -1.17 -1.64 8.21
CA VAL A 280 -1.59 -3.02 7.94
C VAL A 280 -1.84 -3.23 6.45
N GLY A 281 -2.51 -2.29 5.76
CA GLY A 281 -2.68 -2.33 4.31
C GLY A 281 -1.33 -2.39 3.59
N ASN A 282 -0.41 -1.51 3.96
CA ASN A 282 0.95 -1.51 3.42
C ASN A 282 1.69 -2.84 3.71
N ALA A 283 1.56 -3.38 4.93
CA ALA A 283 2.17 -4.65 5.33
C ALA A 283 1.66 -5.82 4.49
N ILE A 284 0.35 -5.90 4.27
CA ILE A 284 -0.29 -6.95 3.47
C ILE A 284 0.24 -6.92 2.02
N ILE A 285 0.30 -5.72 1.42
CA ILE A 285 0.81 -5.56 0.05
C ILE A 285 2.30 -5.92 -0.05
N LEU A 286 3.13 -5.51 0.91
CA LEU A 286 4.55 -5.87 0.96
C LEU A 286 4.74 -7.38 1.17
N TYR A 287 3.91 -8.01 2.01
CA TYR A 287 3.96 -9.46 2.22
C TYR A 287 3.55 -10.23 0.97
N LEU A 288 2.53 -9.77 0.25
CA LEU A 288 2.18 -10.32 -1.06
C LEU A 288 3.38 -10.24 -2.02
N PHE A 289 4.10 -9.11 -2.03
CA PHE A 289 5.27 -8.96 -2.89
C PHE A 289 6.41 -9.91 -2.51
N PHE A 290 6.62 -10.12 -1.21
CA PHE A 290 7.53 -11.15 -0.72
C PHE A 290 7.14 -12.55 -1.19
N LEU A 291 5.86 -12.93 -1.06
CA LEU A 291 5.37 -14.24 -1.52
C LEU A 291 5.53 -14.42 -3.03
N ILE A 292 5.30 -13.37 -3.83
CA ILE A 292 5.53 -13.39 -5.27
C ILE A 292 7.01 -13.63 -5.59
N GLN A 293 7.93 -13.03 -4.85
CA GLN A 293 9.36 -13.15 -5.13
C GLN A 293 10.01 -14.45 -4.63
N LYS A 294 9.66 -14.85 -3.43
CA LYS A 294 10.38 -15.89 -2.67
C LYS A 294 9.47 -16.96 -2.08
N GLY A 295 8.16 -16.81 -2.23
CA GLY A 295 7.19 -17.74 -1.66
C GLY A 295 7.29 -19.12 -2.31
N GLU A 296 7.26 -20.14 -1.46
CA GLU A 296 7.06 -21.53 -1.86
C GLU A 296 5.55 -21.76 -2.05
N VAL A 297 5.15 -22.62 -2.99
CA VAL A 297 3.72 -22.90 -3.28
C VAL A 297 2.95 -23.25 -2.01
N LYS A 298 3.53 -24.10 -1.14
CA LYS A 298 2.92 -24.47 0.14
C LYS A 298 2.67 -23.26 1.05
N THR A 299 3.63 -22.35 1.15
CA THR A 299 3.49 -21.11 1.94
C THR A 299 2.38 -20.20 1.38
N ILE A 300 2.31 -20.08 0.04
CA ILE A 300 1.28 -19.29 -0.63
C ILE A 300 -0.11 -19.87 -0.36
N GLN A 301 -0.26 -21.20 -0.48
CA GLN A 301 -1.52 -21.88 -0.20
C GLN A 301 -1.96 -21.71 1.25
N VAL A 302 -1.06 -21.95 2.22
CA VAL A 302 -1.36 -21.78 3.65
C VAL A 302 -1.76 -20.32 3.94
N PHE A 303 -1.03 -19.35 3.40
CA PHE A 303 -1.38 -17.94 3.59
C PHE A 303 -2.72 -17.60 2.91
N SER A 304 -2.99 -18.12 1.71
CA SER A 304 -4.25 -17.88 0.99
C SER A 304 -5.45 -18.40 1.78
N VAL A 305 -5.36 -19.62 2.31
CA VAL A 305 -6.43 -20.22 3.13
C VAL A 305 -6.62 -19.44 4.43
N GLY A 306 -5.51 -19.05 5.10
CA GLY A 306 -5.58 -18.25 6.31
C GLY A 306 -6.08 -16.82 6.07
N PHE A 307 -5.81 -16.23 4.90
CA PHE A 307 -6.25 -14.87 4.56
C PHE A 307 -7.72 -14.80 4.11
N ALA A 308 -8.28 -15.90 3.59
CA ALA A 308 -9.65 -15.92 3.08
C ALA A 308 -10.72 -15.53 4.12
N PRO A 309 -10.70 -16.00 5.38
CA PRO A 309 -11.64 -15.54 6.40
C PRO A 309 -11.55 -14.03 6.66
N PHE A 310 -10.34 -13.48 6.72
CA PHE A 310 -10.13 -12.04 6.88
C PHE A 310 -10.74 -11.26 5.72
N PHE A 311 -10.47 -11.68 4.48
CA PHE A 311 -11.03 -11.07 3.29
C PHE A 311 -12.56 -11.07 3.31
N LEU A 312 -13.17 -12.23 3.56
CA LEU A 312 -14.63 -12.37 3.56
C LEU A 312 -15.29 -11.55 4.69
N LEU A 313 -14.72 -11.55 5.88
CA LEU A 313 -15.26 -10.81 7.02
C LEU A 313 -15.11 -9.31 6.83
N THR A 314 -13.96 -8.82 6.34
CA THR A 314 -13.78 -7.38 6.08
C THR A 314 -14.67 -6.91 4.94
N LEU A 315 -14.88 -7.74 3.89
CA LEU A 315 -15.81 -7.45 2.81
C LEU A 315 -17.26 -7.38 3.33
N TYR A 316 -17.67 -8.35 4.15
CA TYR A 316 -19.00 -8.35 4.78
C TYR A 316 -19.21 -7.09 5.63
N TYR A 317 -18.25 -6.72 6.47
CA TYR A 317 -18.32 -5.50 7.28
C TYR A 317 -18.44 -4.24 6.45
N SER A 318 -17.68 -4.15 5.35
CA SER A 318 -17.76 -2.99 4.47
C SER A 318 -19.14 -2.90 3.81
N ILE A 319 -19.68 -4.01 3.33
CA ILE A 319 -21.03 -4.03 2.71
C ILE A 319 -22.10 -3.71 3.76
N ALA A 320 -22.04 -4.32 4.95
CA ALA A 320 -23.00 -4.09 6.02
C ALA A 320 -23.04 -2.64 6.54
N ASN A 321 -21.90 -1.93 6.47
CA ASN A 321 -21.82 -0.51 6.82
C ASN A 321 -22.19 0.43 5.65
N TRP A 322 -22.39 -0.11 4.44
CA TRP A 322 -22.83 0.65 3.27
C TRP A 322 -24.35 0.57 3.05
N ILE A 323 -25.03 -0.41 3.69
CA ILE A 323 -26.47 -0.60 3.72
C ILE A 323 -27.06 0.00 5.00
#